data_d8e040d3ac88e99ad5d23a96996cfc3a
#
_entry.id   d8e040d3ac88e99ad5d23a96996cfc3a
#
_cell.length_a   1.000
_cell.length_b   1.000
_cell.length_c   1.000
_cell.angle_alpha   90.00
_cell.angle_beta   90.00
_cell.angle_gamma   90.00
#
_symmetry.space_group_name_H-M   'P 1'
#
loop_
_entity.id
_entity.type
_entity.pdbx_description
1 polymer ?
#
loop_
_entity_poly.entity_id
_entity_poly.type
_entity_poly.pdbx_seq_one_letter_code
_entity_poly.pdbx_strand_id
1 'polypeptide(L)'
;MTIQTAFVVQPFAFEGRKRRRLVPLPKREVRSEQHALHQAAYLATRRAGAAALALTVDTDSGTKRQMRVLACFGTVPEDLTAA
;
A
#
# COMPACT_ATOMS: atom_id res chain seq x y z
N MET A 1 22.68 0.86 14.64
CA MET A 1 21.82 0.74 13.45
C MET A 1 20.38 0.50 13.89
N THR A 2 19.50 1.44 13.62
CA THR A 2 18.10 1.34 14.01
C THR A 2 17.24 1.23 12.78
N ILE A 3 16.51 0.12 12.66
CA ILE A 3 15.61 -0.12 11.53
C ILE A 3 14.19 -0.02 12.05
N GLN A 4 13.40 0.85 11.42
CA GLN A 4 11.99 1.00 11.74
C GLN A 4 11.15 0.51 10.58
N THR A 5 10.11 -0.22 10.90
CA THR A 5 9.16 -0.71 9.90
C THR A 5 7.81 -0.03 10.13
N ALA A 6 7.33 0.64 9.10
CA ALA A 6 6.00 1.22 9.09
C ALA A 6 5.09 0.39 8.21
N PHE A 7 3.86 0.19 8.65
CA PHE A 7 2.86 -0.53 7.87
C PHE A 7 1.90 0.48 7.26
N VAL A 8 1.67 0.35 5.96
CA VAL A 8 0.91 1.34 5.20
C VAL A 8 -0.11 0.62 4.34
N VAL A 9 -1.29 1.23 4.22
CA VAL A 9 -2.32 0.77 3.31
C VAL A 9 -2.44 1.79 2.18
N GLN A 10 -2.29 1.32 0.95
CA GLN A 10 -2.42 2.16 -0.24
C GLN A 10 -3.67 1.75 -1.00
N PRO A 11 -4.76 2.53 -0.89
CA PRO A 11 -5.96 2.26 -1.66
C PRO A 11 -5.85 2.82 -3.07
N PHE A 12 -6.63 2.26 -3.99
CA PHE A 12 -6.72 2.69 -5.38
C PHE A 12 -8.18 2.81 -5.78
N ALA A 13 -8.47 3.77 -6.65
CA ALA A 13 -9.80 3.98 -7.18
C ALA A 13 -9.74 4.18 -8.69
N PHE A 14 -10.84 3.88 -9.36
CA PHE A 14 -10.98 4.22 -10.77
C PHE A 14 -11.47 5.66 -10.92
N GLU A 15 -10.89 6.38 -11.86
CA GLU A 15 -11.27 7.74 -12.16
C GLU A 15 -11.45 7.91 -13.66
N GLY A 16 -12.42 8.73 -14.06
CA GLY A 16 -12.71 9.01 -15.45
C GLY A 16 -14.02 8.39 -15.91
N ARG A 17 -14.70 9.05 -16.88
CA ARG A 17 -15.97 8.59 -17.42
C ARG A 17 -15.82 7.66 -18.63
N LYS A 18 -14.97 8.04 -19.57
CA LYS A 18 -14.77 7.27 -20.81
C LYS A 18 -13.61 6.30 -20.72
N ARG A 19 -12.50 6.75 -20.13
CA ARG A 19 -11.34 5.91 -19.88
C ARG A 19 -11.06 5.91 -18.39
N ARG A 20 -11.41 4.81 -17.76
CA ARG A 20 -11.14 4.67 -16.33
C ARG A 20 -9.67 4.41 -16.11
N ARG A 21 -9.06 5.23 -15.27
CA ARG A 21 -7.68 5.08 -14.84
C ARG A 21 -7.65 4.71 -13.38
N LEU A 22 -6.75 3.82 -13.05
CA LEU A 22 -6.51 3.46 -11.66
C LEU A 22 -5.61 4.51 -11.05
N VAL A 23 -6.09 5.20 -10.02
CA VAL A 23 -5.35 6.28 -9.37
C VAL A 23 -5.12 5.93 -7.91
N PRO A 24 -3.94 6.28 -7.36
CA PRO A 24 -3.70 6.06 -5.94
C PRO A 24 -4.46 7.08 -5.11
N LEU A 25 -5.01 6.61 -4.00
CA LEU A 25 -5.63 7.46 -3.00
C LEU A 25 -4.62 7.72 -1.87
N PRO A 26 -4.90 8.66 -0.95
CA PRO A 26 -3.98 8.92 0.15
C PRO A 26 -3.67 7.67 0.96
N LYS A 27 -2.39 7.47 1.25
CA LYS A 27 -1.93 6.34 2.05
C LYS A 27 -2.34 6.50 3.50
N ARG A 28 -2.54 5.36 4.16
CA ARG A 28 -2.84 5.32 5.59
C ARG A 28 -1.78 4.50 6.30
N GLU A 29 -1.18 5.08 7.32
CA GLU A 29 -0.26 4.37 8.18
C GLU A 29 -1.05 3.65 9.28
N VAL A 30 -0.69 2.39 9.54
CA VAL A 30 -1.34 1.57 10.54
C VAL A 30 -0.30 0.97 11.47
N ARG A 31 -0.74 0.38 12.58
CA ARG A 31 0.15 -0.03 13.66
C ARG A 31 0.80 -1.39 13.49
N SER A 32 0.19 -2.28 12.71
CA SER A 32 0.68 -3.64 12.61
C SER A 32 0.42 -4.21 11.22
N GLU A 33 1.14 -5.28 10.89
CA GLU A 33 0.93 -5.99 9.63
C GLU A 33 -0.51 -6.50 9.52
N GLN A 34 -1.03 -7.08 10.61
CA GLN A 34 -2.38 -7.61 10.62
C GLN A 34 -3.41 -6.51 10.40
N HIS A 35 -3.19 -5.33 11.00
CA HIS A 35 -4.06 -4.19 10.80
C HIS A 35 -4.01 -3.71 9.34
N ALA A 36 -2.81 -3.73 8.74
CA ALA A 36 -2.67 -3.35 7.34
C ALA A 36 -3.43 -4.30 6.42
N LEU A 37 -3.32 -5.59 6.65
CA LEU A 37 -4.04 -6.60 5.87
C LEU A 37 -5.55 -6.44 6.00
N HIS A 38 -6.02 -6.21 7.21
CA HIS A 38 -7.45 -6.03 7.49
C HIS A 38 -8.01 -4.79 6.82
N GLN A 39 -7.31 -3.67 6.94
CA GLN A 39 -7.73 -2.41 6.34
C GLN A 39 -7.69 -2.47 4.81
N ALA A 40 -6.66 -3.10 4.24
CA ALA A 40 -6.57 -3.22 2.80
C ALA A 40 -7.73 -4.06 2.24
N ALA A 41 -8.04 -5.17 2.90
CA ALA A 41 -9.17 -6.01 2.48
C ALA A 41 -10.49 -5.24 2.58
N TYR A 42 -10.69 -4.48 3.66
CA TYR A 42 -11.89 -3.68 3.83
C TYR A 42 -12.00 -2.60 2.75
N LEU A 43 -10.91 -1.87 2.50
CA LEU A 43 -10.93 -0.80 1.50
C LEU A 43 -11.15 -1.33 0.10
N ALA A 44 -10.68 -2.54 -0.19
CA ALA A 44 -10.90 -3.14 -1.50
C ALA A 44 -12.37 -3.45 -1.78
N THR A 45 -13.20 -3.58 -0.75
CA THR A 45 -14.64 -3.74 -0.94
C THR A 45 -15.34 -2.44 -1.29
N ARG A 46 -14.72 -1.30 -1.00
CA ARG A 46 -15.32 0.02 -1.22
C ARG A 46 -14.62 0.82 -2.32
N ARG A 47 -13.43 0.43 -2.68
CA ARG A 47 -12.63 1.07 -3.72
C ARG A 47 -12.29 0.04 -4.78
N ALA A 48 -11.52 0.44 -5.80
CA ALA A 48 -11.10 -0.48 -6.85
C ALA A 48 -10.19 -1.57 -6.28
N GLY A 49 -9.30 -1.19 -5.41
CA GLY A 49 -8.40 -2.13 -4.76
C GLY A 49 -7.59 -1.45 -3.67
N ALA A 50 -6.79 -2.23 -2.99
CA ALA A 50 -5.88 -1.73 -1.96
C ALA A 50 -4.71 -2.68 -1.79
N ALA A 51 -3.57 -2.13 -1.39
CA ALA A 51 -2.37 -2.91 -1.10
C ALA A 51 -1.93 -2.64 0.33
N ALA A 52 -1.52 -3.70 1.00
CA ALA A 52 -0.88 -3.61 2.32
C ALA A 52 0.62 -3.65 2.10
N LEU A 53 1.32 -2.67 2.63
CA LEU A 53 2.74 -2.48 2.40
C LEU A 53 3.50 -2.40 3.73
N ALA A 54 4.73 -2.87 3.72
CA ALA A 54 5.67 -2.64 4.81
C ALA A 54 6.82 -1.79 4.28
N LEU A 55 7.06 -0.67 4.94
CA LEU A 55 8.16 0.23 4.61
C LEU A 55 9.21 0.14 5.70
N THR A 56 10.42 -0.21 5.31
CA THR A 56 11.54 -0.32 6.25
C THR A 56 12.51 0.82 5.99
N VAL A 57 12.83 1.56 7.03
CA VAL A 57 13.72 2.72 6.96
C VAL A 57 14.84 2.52 7.96
N ASP A 58 16.07 2.73 7.50
CA ASP A 58 17.23 2.81 8.38
C ASP A 58 17.31 4.24 8.91
N THR A 59 17.06 4.42 10.19
CA THR A 59 17.02 5.75 10.79
C THR A 59 18.41 6.37 10.94
N ASP A 60 19.46 5.56 10.93
CA ASP A 60 20.82 6.07 11.06
C ASP A 60 21.32 6.73 9.78
N SER A 61 21.09 6.09 8.64
CA SER A 61 21.49 6.66 7.35
C SER A 61 20.39 7.54 6.73
N GLY A 62 19.13 7.26 7.04
CA GLY A 62 18.01 8.00 6.51
C GLY A 62 17.74 7.79 5.03
N THR A 63 18.54 6.98 4.36
CA THR A 63 18.52 6.89 2.91
C THR A 63 18.01 5.58 2.37
N LYS A 64 18.11 4.48 3.10
CA LYS A 64 17.65 3.18 2.61
C LYS A 64 16.21 2.93 3.00
N ARG A 65 15.36 2.90 1.98
CA ARG A 65 13.96 2.52 2.14
C ARG A 65 13.71 1.27 1.33
N GLN A 66 13.18 0.27 2.00
CA GLN A 66 12.71 -0.94 1.33
C GLN A 66 11.21 -1.03 1.48
N MET A 67 10.54 -1.24 0.37
CA MET A 67 9.11 -1.45 0.36
C MET A 67 8.83 -2.91 0.03
N ARG A 68 8.03 -3.54 0.87
CA ARG A 68 7.60 -4.91 0.63
C ARG A 68 6.08 -4.93 0.54
N VAL A 69 5.56 -5.52 -0.52
CA VAL A 69 4.12 -5.70 -0.66
C VAL A 69 3.72 -6.92 0.16
N LEU A 70 2.88 -6.70 1.16
CA LEU A 70 2.40 -7.77 2.02
C LEU A 70 1.26 -8.54 1.35
N ALA A 71 0.31 -7.80 0.76
CA ALA A 71 -0.82 -8.39 0.06
C ALA A 71 -1.49 -7.34 -0.80
N CYS A 72 -2.16 -7.78 -1.86
CA CYS A 72 -2.96 -6.92 -2.72
C CYS A 72 -4.38 -7.48 -2.78
N PHE A 73 -5.35 -6.59 -2.69
CA PHE A 73 -6.77 -6.95 -2.75
C PHE A 73 -7.44 -6.13 -3.84
N GLY A 74 -8.27 -6.78 -4.65
CA GLY A 74 -8.96 -6.12 -5.73
C GLY A 74 -8.02 -5.74 -6.87
N THR A 75 -8.31 -4.63 -7.53
CA THR A 75 -7.53 -4.15 -8.67
C THR A 75 -6.44 -3.20 -8.20
N VAL A 76 -5.19 -3.56 -8.46
CA VAL A 76 -4.02 -2.73 -8.14
C VAL A 76 -3.14 -2.62 -9.38
N PRO A 77 -2.26 -1.59 -9.46
CA PRO A 77 -1.36 -1.46 -10.61
C PRO A 77 -0.42 -2.66 -10.72
N GLU A 78 -0.12 -3.07 -11.95
CA GLU A 78 0.74 -4.22 -12.20
C GLU A 78 2.16 -4.01 -11.68
N ASP A 79 2.69 -2.81 -11.81
CA ASP A 79 4.04 -2.49 -11.36
C ASP A 79 4.19 -2.61 -9.85
N LEU A 80 3.10 -2.55 -9.10
CA LEU A 80 3.13 -2.77 -7.66
C LEU A 80 3.37 -4.25 -7.33
N THR A 81 2.88 -5.15 -8.16
CA THR A 81 3.00 -6.59 -7.94
C THR A 81 4.14 -7.24 -8.73
N ALA A 82 4.74 -6.50 -9.65
CA ALA A 82 5.82 -6.98 -10.52
C ALA A 82 7.18 -6.76 -9.87
N ALA A 83 7.36 -7.22 -8.67
CA ALA A 83 8.64 -7.07 -7.98
C ALA A 83 9.55 -8.26 -8.24
#